data_2f0780bf92f040be4aa6ad557408709a
#
_entry.id   2f0780bf92f040be4aa6ad557408709a
#
_cell.length_a   1.000
_cell.length_b   1.000
_cell.length_c   1.000
_cell.angle_alpha   90.00
_cell.angle_beta   90.00
_cell.angle_gamma   90.00
#
_symmetry.space_group_name_H-M   'P 1'
#
loop_
_entity.id
_entity.type
_entity.pdbx_description
1 polymer ?
#
loop_
_entity_poly.entity_id
_entity_poly.type
_entity_poly.pdbx_seq_one_letter_code
_entity_poly.pdbx_strand_id
1 'polypeptide(L)'
;PELYKRIINDELHLLANEIDEKQKTINELNAEIDSFDINQKNLENRQNQDEDERKNLRSKFVRARFFLQRIETTVFEKEVWKTLAPIKEKYNIKTIEKGRNNKRIRILYKSDLLFYLRIYSKLHPSNALPSYKLLCIDEGQDLHAVEYATLRALYPNATFNIFGDTSQVLHTNCGVKKWSEDTLVKKVYALNKNYRNTAAIVSFCNKKFGASMDYLGDPSSDVAPNIVKTKSELEEVVNNIAVTIIVKNQKMFANFCEELGLPETAFEFLDTNAIEESTSKIKCYTIFAAKGLEFSKALVYSKEMTKNQKIVACTRAMENLYYYE
;
A
#
# COMPACT_ATOMS: atom_id res chain seq x y z
N PRO A 1 -16.82 21.05 -37.94
CA PRO A 1 -17.07 20.30 -36.70
C PRO A 1 -17.43 18.84 -36.96
N GLU A 2 -18.24 18.52 -37.99
CA GLU A 2 -18.65 17.13 -38.28
C GLU A 2 -17.52 16.25 -38.85
N LEU A 3 -16.62 16.82 -39.64
CA LEU A 3 -15.47 16.10 -40.19
C LEU A 3 -14.52 15.61 -39.07
N TYR A 4 -14.29 16.44 -38.06
CA TYR A 4 -13.49 16.08 -36.87
C TYR A 4 -14.15 14.98 -36.04
N LYS A 5 -15.48 15.00 -35.90
CA LYS A 5 -16.23 13.94 -35.19
C LYS A 5 -16.12 12.61 -35.94
N ARG A 6 -16.14 12.65 -37.28
CA ARG A 6 -16.03 11.46 -38.11
C ARG A 6 -14.64 10.82 -38.04
N ILE A 7 -13.59 11.64 -38.13
CA ILE A 7 -12.19 11.17 -38.01
C ILE A 7 -11.94 10.58 -36.64
N ILE A 8 -12.44 11.24 -35.58
CA ILE A 8 -12.31 10.71 -34.20
C ILE A 8 -13.07 9.39 -34.02
N ASN A 9 -14.26 9.26 -34.60
CA ASN A 9 -15.00 8.01 -34.53
C ASN A 9 -14.35 6.88 -35.34
N ASP A 10 -13.79 7.17 -36.50
CA ASP A 10 -13.09 6.18 -37.30
C ASP A 10 -11.78 5.70 -36.64
N GLU A 11 -11.02 6.62 -36.02
CA GLU A 11 -9.85 6.27 -35.20
C GLU A 11 -10.23 5.48 -33.91
N LEU A 12 -11.35 5.82 -33.27
CA LEU A 12 -11.88 5.08 -32.13
C LEU A 12 -12.32 3.66 -32.51
N HIS A 13 -12.91 3.47 -33.69
CA HIS A 13 -13.27 2.14 -34.19
C HIS A 13 -12.04 1.28 -34.50
N LEU A 14 -11.02 1.85 -35.13
CA LEU A 14 -9.75 1.16 -35.38
C LEU A 14 -9.06 0.74 -34.07
N LEU A 15 -9.05 1.61 -33.11
CA LEU A 15 -8.51 1.33 -31.79
C LEU A 15 -9.32 0.28 -31.02
N ALA A 16 -10.65 0.30 -31.13
CA ALA A 16 -11.50 -0.71 -30.52
C ALA A 16 -11.18 -2.11 -31.08
N ASN A 17 -11.01 -2.23 -32.38
CA ASN A 17 -10.62 -3.49 -33.01
C ASN A 17 -9.23 -3.98 -32.57
N GLU A 18 -8.26 -3.06 -32.48
CA GLU A 18 -6.91 -3.39 -32.00
C GLU A 18 -6.89 -3.80 -30.52
N ILE A 19 -7.74 -3.19 -29.71
CA ILE A 19 -7.98 -3.57 -28.30
C ILE A 19 -8.61 -4.96 -28.23
N ASP A 20 -9.62 -5.26 -29.06
CA ASP A 20 -10.29 -6.56 -29.08
C ASP A 20 -9.33 -7.70 -29.48
N GLU A 21 -8.46 -7.48 -30.49
CA GLU A 21 -7.41 -8.45 -30.85
C GLU A 21 -6.43 -8.68 -29.71
N LYS A 22 -6.01 -7.61 -29.02
CA LYS A 22 -5.11 -7.71 -27.86
C LYS A 22 -5.82 -8.40 -26.69
N GLN A 23 -7.11 -8.12 -26.48
CA GLN A 23 -7.91 -8.77 -25.44
C GLN A 23 -8.04 -10.28 -25.68
N LYS A 24 -8.16 -10.69 -26.95
CA LYS A 24 -8.16 -12.11 -27.30
C LYS A 24 -6.83 -12.79 -26.92
N THR A 25 -5.72 -12.14 -27.25
CA THR A 25 -4.38 -12.63 -26.87
C THR A 25 -4.21 -12.70 -25.35
N ILE A 26 -4.73 -11.72 -24.62
CA ILE A 26 -4.75 -11.69 -23.15
C ILE A 26 -5.55 -12.87 -22.59
N ASN A 27 -6.72 -13.16 -23.16
CA ASN A 27 -7.56 -14.27 -22.72
C ASN A 27 -6.89 -15.63 -22.96
N GLU A 28 -6.20 -15.79 -24.10
CA GLU A 28 -5.42 -16.99 -24.42
C GLU A 28 -4.27 -17.17 -23.42
N LEU A 29 -3.55 -16.12 -23.12
CA LEU A 29 -2.46 -16.14 -22.12
C LEU A 29 -2.96 -16.33 -20.69
N ASN A 30 -4.13 -15.81 -20.33
CA ASN A 30 -4.76 -16.08 -19.04
C ASN A 30 -5.15 -17.55 -18.89
N ALA A 31 -5.70 -18.16 -19.95
CA ALA A 31 -5.99 -19.60 -19.97
C ALA A 31 -4.71 -20.45 -19.80
N GLU A 32 -3.60 -20.01 -20.41
CA GLU A 32 -2.29 -20.63 -20.23
C GLU A 32 -1.78 -20.48 -18.78
N ILE A 33 -1.95 -19.30 -18.19
CA ILE A 33 -1.65 -19.03 -16.77
C ILE A 33 -2.48 -19.90 -15.85
N ASP A 34 -3.78 -20.03 -16.08
CA ASP A 34 -4.67 -20.89 -15.30
C ASP A 34 -4.25 -22.36 -15.39
N SER A 35 -3.78 -22.81 -16.56
CA SER A 35 -3.24 -24.15 -16.73
C SER A 35 -1.94 -24.38 -15.94
N PHE A 36 -1.09 -23.35 -15.80
CA PHE A 36 0.10 -23.38 -14.95
C PHE A 36 -0.24 -23.43 -13.47
N ASP A 37 -1.26 -22.71 -13.01
CA ASP A 37 -1.75 -22.73 -11.63
C ASP A 37 -2.29 -24.12 -11.23
N ILE A 38 -3.01 -24.78 -12.13
CA ILE A 38 -3.50 -26.16 -11.93
C ILE A 38 -2.33 -27.12 -11.86
N ASN A 39 -1.34 -26.99 -12.73
CA ASN A 39 -0.13 -27.80 -12.71
C ASN A 39 0.71 -27.56 -11.43
N GLN A 40 0.79 -26.33 -10.95
CA GLN A 40 1.46 -26.01 -9.71
C GLN A 40 0.76 -26.68 -8.51
N LYS A 41 -0.57 -26.67 -8.43
CA LYS A 41 -1.35 -27.38 -7.40
C LYS A 41 -1.17 -28.90 -7.47
N ASN A 42 -1.10 -29.46 -8.66
CA ASN A 42 -0.84 -30.88 -8.85
C ASN A 42 0.59 -31.30 -8.44
N LEU A 43 1.57 -30.40 -8.63
CA LEU A 43 2.94 -30.59 -8.16
C LEU A 43 3.06 -30.45 -6.63
N GLU A 44 2.29 -29.56 -6.01
CA GLU A 44 2.21 -29.44 -4.56
C GLU A 44 1.67 -30.70 -3.88
N ASN A 45 0.75 -31.39 -4.53
CA ASN A 45 0.20 -32.66 -4.07
C ASN A 45 1.14 -33.87 -4.31
N ARG A 46 2.17 -33.74 -5.13
CA ARG A 46 3.23 -34.74 -5.34
C ARG A 46 4.47 -34.34 -4.56
N GLN A 47 4.47 -34.64 -3.30
CA GLN A 47 5.43 -34.22 -2.27
C GLN A 47 6.90 -34.60 -2.50
N ASN A 48 7.39 -34.95 -3.70
CA ASN A 48 8.79 -35.36 -3.87
C ASN A 48 9.43 -35.12 -5.23
N GLN A 49 8.95 -34.17 -6.02
CA GLN A 49 9.62 -33.91 -7.30
C GLN A 49 9.83 -32.38 -7.56
N ASP A 50 11.09 -32.04 -7.56
CA ASP A 50 11.80 -30.95 -8.20
C ASP A 50 11.41 -29.50 -7.82
N GLU A 51 12.08 -29.00 -6.78
CA GLU A 51 12.10 -27.56 -6.41
C GLU A 51 12.57 -26.64 -7.56
N ASP A 52 13.38 -27.16 -8.47
CA ASP A 52 13.89 -26.40 -9.62
C ASP A 52 12.85 -26.28 -10.73
N GLU A 53 12.01 -27.28 -10.93
CA GLU A 53 10.88 -27.21 -11.87
C GLU A 53 9.81 -26.23 -11.36
N ARG A 54 9.59 -26.23 -10.06
CA ARG A 54 8.72 -25.30 -9.34
C ARG A 54 9.21 -23.85 -9.44
N LYS A 55 10.52 -23.62 -9.28
CA LYS A 55 11.15 -22.29 -9.48
C LYS A 55 11.06 -21.83 -10.93
N ASN A 56 11.21 -22.74 -11.87
CA ASN A 56 11.12 -22.44 -13.31
C ASN A 56 9.67 -22.10 -13.72
N LEU A 57 8.67 -22.83 -13.23
CA LEU A 57 7.25 -22.54 -13.44
C LEU A 57 6.84 -21.20 -12.82
N ARG A 58 7.26 -20.93 -11.57
CA ARG A 58 7.08 -19.61 -10.94
C ARG A 58 7.71 -18.48 -11.75
N SER A 59 8.93 -18.70 -12.25
CA SER A 59 9.62 -17.71 -13.09
C SER A 59 8.87 -17.44 -14.40
N LYS A 60 8.35 -18.50 -15.05
CA LYS A 60 7.54 -18.39 -16.27
C LYS A 60 6.22 -17.66 -16.00
N PHE A 61 5.53 -18.00 -14.92
CA PHE A 61 4.30 -17.33 -14.49
C PHE A 61 4.51 -15.82 -14.24
N VAL A 62 5.54 -15.47 -13.46
CA VAL A 62 5.89 -14.07 -13.20
C VAL A 62 6.23 -13.34 -14.51
N ARG A 63 6.97 -13.96 -15.43
CA ARG A 63 7.30 -13.36 -16.72
C ARG A 63 6.07 -13.17 -17.61
N ALA A 64 5.16 -14.15 -17.67
CA ALA A 64 3.92 -14.06 -18.42
C ALA A 64 3.03 -12.94 -17.87
N ARG A 65 2.88 -12.83 -16.54
CA ARG A 65 2.12 -11.77 -15.89
C ARG A 65 2.71 -10.37 -16.14
N PHE A 66 4.04 -10.24 -16.10
CA PHE A 66 4.72 -9.00 -16.48
C PHE A 66 4.55 -8.65 -17.96
N PHE A 67 4.52 -9.65 -18.83
CA PHE A 67 4.34 -9.46 -20.27
C PHE A 67 2.92 -9.00 -20.58
N LEU A 68 1.90 -9.58 -19.94
CA LEU A 68 0.50 -9.17 -20.03
C LEU A 68 0.31 -7.72 -19.59
N GLN A 69 0.80 -7.38 -18.38
CA GLN A 69 0.76 -5.99 -17.89
C GLN A 69 1.43 -5.01 -18.87
N ARG A 70 2.46 -5.45 -19.58
CA ARG A 70 3.20 -4.60 -20.52
C ARG A 70 2.45 -4.39 -21.84
N ILE A 71 1.69 -5.39 -22.31
CA ILE A 71 0.86 -5.26 -23.53
C ILE A 71 -0.34 -4.36 -23.24
N GLU A 72 -1.07 -4.61 -22.16
CA GLU A 72 -2.19 -3.75 -21.73
C GLU A 72 -1.76 -2.29 -21.58
N THR A 73 -0.61 -2.06 -20.95
CA THR A 73 -0.11 -0.69 -20.74
C THR A 73 0.30 -0.01 -22.03
N THR A 74 0.79 -0.71 -23.05
CA THR A 74 1.43 -0.05 -24.20
C THR A 74 0.41 0.55 -25.20
N VAL A 75 -0.70 -0.12 -25.47
CA VAL A 75 -1.73 0.39 -26.39
C VAL A 75 -2.61 1.42 -25.69
N PHE A 76 -3.08 1.09 -24.51
CA PHE A 76 -3.86 1.97 -23.66
C PHE A 76 -3.08 3.23 -23.28
N GLU A 77 -1.78 3.08 -23.00
CA GLU A 77 -0.88 4.18 -22.64
C GLU A 77 -0.84 5.28 -23.71
N LYS A 78 -0.75 4.93 -24.98
CA LYS A 78 -0.70 5.93 -26.08
C LYS A 78 -1.94 6.82 -26.10
N GLU A 79 -3.12 6.23 -25.97
CA GLU A 79 -4.38 7.01 -26.06
C GLU A 79 -4.66 7.82 -24.80
N VAL A 80 -4.39 7.25 -23.64
CA VAL A 80 -4.53 7.99 -22.41
C VAL A 80 -3.56 9.18 -22.37
N TRP A 81 -2.31 9.02 -22.86
CA TRP A 81 -1.37 10.13 -22.95
C TRP A 81 -1.81 11.20 -23.95
N LYS A 82 -2.39 10.85 -25.09
CA LYS A 82 -2.99 11.83 -26.00
C LYS A 82 -4.08 12.67 -25.30
N THR A 83 -4.85 12.05 -24.41
CA THR A 83 -5.93 12.73 -23.67
C THR A 83 -5.41 13.50 -22.44
N LEU A 84 -4.42 12.97 -21.74
CA LEU A 84 -3.87 13.58 -20.52
C LEU A 84 -2.87 14.70 -20.78
N ALA A 85 -2.09 14.63 -21.86
CA ALA A 85 -1.08 15.63 -22.14
C ALA A 85 -1.65 17.07 -22.19
N PRO A 86 -2.75 17.36 -22.92
CA PRO A 86 -3.35 18.68 -22.92
C PRO A 86 -3.89 19.10 -21.56
N ILE A 87 -4.41 18.15 -20.77
CA ILE A 87 -4.92 18.42 -19.42
C ILE A 87 -3.77 18.79 -18.48
N LYS A 88 -2.67 18.02 -18.53
CA LYS A 88 -1.47 18.30 -17.73
C LYS A 88 -0.86 19.64 -18.09
N GLU A 89 -0.79 19.97 -19.35
CA GLU A 89 -0.30 21.26 -19.84
C GLU A 89 -1.17 22.41 -19.32
N LYS A 90 -2.50 22.29 -19.47
CA LYS A 90 -3.47 23.29 -18.98
C LYS A 90 -3.32 23.58 -17.48
N TYR A 91 -3.02 22.57 -16.68
CA TYR A 91 -2.89 22.69 -15.21
C TYR A 91 -1.44 22.75 -14.74
N ASN A 92 -0.47 22.93 -15.66
CA ASN A 92 0.97 22.99 -15.37
C ASN A 92 1.50 21.81 -14.54
N ILE A 93 0.97 20.61 -14.80
CA ILE A 93 1.39 19.38 -14.13
C ILE A 93 2.58 18.79 -14.88
N LYS A 94 3.74 18.78 -14.26
CA LYS A 94 4.97 18.24 -14.86
C LYS A 94 4.90 16.73 -15.07
N THR A 95 5.29 16.27 -16.25
CA THR A 95 5.56 14.86 -16.51
C THR A 95 7.04 14.60 -16.18
N ILE A 96 7.31 13.60 -15.32
CA ILE A 96 8.68 13.20 -15.00
C ILE A 96 9.07 12.05 -15.92
N GLU A 97 10.14 12.24 -16.68
CA GLU A 97 10.77 11.19 -17.47
C GLU A 97 12.13 10.86 -16.86
N LYS A 98 12.38 9.60 -16.56
CA LYS A 98 13.70 9.10 -16.15
C LYS A 98 14.28 8.26 -17.26
N GLY A 99 15.55 8.51 -17.63
CA GLY A 99 16.30 7.64 -18.51
C GLY A 99 16.76 6.39 -17.76
N ARG A 100 16.49 5.21 -18.31
CA ARG A 100 17.04 3.94 -17.83
C ARG A 100 17.43 3.12 -19.05
N ASN A 101 18.71 2.72 -19.15
CA ASN A 101 19.23 1.91 -20.27
C ASN A 101 18.85 2.47 -21.65
N ASN A 102 19.11 3.75 -21.92
CA ASN A 102 18.78 4.47 -23.16
C ASN A 102 17.30 4.51 -23.53
N LYS A 103 16.38 4.16 -22.61
CA LYS A 103 14.94 4.32 -22.77
C LYS A 103 14.41 5.38 -21.82
N ARG A 104 13.63 6.31 -22.33
CA ARG A 104 12.87 7.24 -21.48
C ARG A 104 11.69 6.49 -20.89
N ILE A 105 11.65 6.42 -19.55
CA ILE A 105 10.55 5.82 -18.80
C ILE A 105 9.76 6.98 -18.18
N ARG A 106 8.46 7.03 -18.45
CA ARG A 106 7.56 7.97 -17.79
C ARG A 106 7.21 7.45 -16.41
N ILE A 107 7.28 8.33 -15.43
CA ILE A 107 6.80 8.02 -14.08
C ILE A 107 5.34 8.40 -14.02
N LEU A 108 4.50 7.40 -13.73
CA LEU A 108 3.08 7.61 -13.46
C LEU A 108 2.90 7.99 -11.99
N TYR A 109 2.26 9.10 -11.75
CA TYR A 109 1.75 9.42 -10.42
C TYR A 109 0.47 8.62 -10.14
N LYS A 110 0.14 8.45 -8.87
CA LYS A 110 -1.13 7.82 -8.45
C LYS A 110 -2.34 8.48 -9.11
N SER A 111 -2.33 9.81 -9.25
CA SER A 111 -3.35 10.57 -9.99
C SER A 111 -3.46 10.16 -11.46
N ASP A 112 -2.32 9.93 -12.12
CA ASP A 112 -2.32 9.49 -13.52
C ASP A 112 -2.98 8.11 -13.65
N LEU A 113 -2.66 7.18 -12.74
CA LEU A 113 -3.27 5.86 -12.70
C LEU A 113 -4.79 5.94 -12.50
N LEU A 114 -5.28 6.83 -11.66
CA LEU A 114 -6.72 7.03 -11.46
C LEU A 114 -7.41 7.53 -12.73
N PHE A 115 -6.79 8.45 -13.46
CA PHE A 115 -7.28 8.88 -14.77
C PHE A 115 -7.32 7.71 -15.77
N TYR A 116 -6.26 6.89 -15.81
CA TYR A 116 -6.21 5.69 -16.64
C TYR A 116 -7.37 4.75 -16.34
N LEU A 117 -7.56 4.40 -15.08
CA LEU A 117 -8.63 3.50 -14.64
C LEU A 117 -10.02 4.09 -14.93
N ARG A 118 -10.17 5.41 -14.82
CA ARG A 118 -11.44 6.09 -15.11
C ARG A 118 -11.77 6.10 -16.60
N ILE A 119 -10.77 6.33 -17.44
CA ILE A 119 -10.94 6.26 -18.90
C ILE A 119 -11.20 4.80 -19.29
N TYR A 120 -10.43 3.86 -18.78
CA TYR A 120 -10.62 2.43 -18.99
C TYR A 120 -12.05 1.98 -18.64
N SER A 121 -12.59 2.39 -17.49
CA SER A 121 -13.96 2.05 -17.10
C SER A 121 -15.04 2.59 -18.03
N LYS A 122 -14.75 3.66 -18.78
CA LYS A 122 -15.68 4.23 -19.77
C LYS A 122 -15.59 3.56 -21.13
N LEU A 123 -14.38 3.16 -21.54
CA LEU A 123 -14.14 2.50 -22.82
C LEU A 123 -14.53 1.02 -22.79
N HIS A 124 -14.43 0.39 -21.61
CA HIS A 124 -14.78 -1.00 -21.37
C HIS A 124 -15.98 -1.05 -20.41
N PRO A 125 -17.21 -0.98 -20.93
CA PRO A 125 -18.38 -1.15 -20.06
C PRO A 125 -18.35 -2.55 -19.44
N SER A 126 -18.95 -2.68 -18.27
CA SER A 126 -18.87 -3.70 -17.21
C SER A 126 -18.75 -5.19 -17.61
N ASN A 127 -18.84 -5.52 -18.89
CA ASN A 127 -18.72 -6.90 -19.38
C ASN A 127 -17.25 -7.36 -19.58
N ALA A 128 -16.29 -6.44 -19.58
CA ALA A 128 -14.87 -6.74 -19.79
C ALA A 128 -14.08 -7.02 -18.50
N LEU A 129 -14.61 -6.62 -17.34
CA LEU A 129 -14.00 -6.89 -16.04
C LEU A 129 -14.72 -8.06 -15.33
N PRO A 130 -14.00 -8.87 -14.54
CA PRO A 130 -14.64 -9.90 -13.73
C PRO A 130 -15.77 -9.32 -12.89
N SER A 131 -16.95 -9.92 -12.98
CA SER A 131 -18.11 -9.48 -12.20
C SER A 131 -17.99 -9.97 -10.75
N TYR A 132 -17.38 -9.17 -9.90
CA TYR A 132 -17.35 -9.43 -8.46
C TYR A 132 -18.67 -9.00 -7.82
N LYS A 133 -19.20 -9.85 -6.94
CA LYS A 133 -20.37 -9.53 -6.12
C LYS A 133 -20.01 -8.74 -4.87
N LEU A 134 -18.79 -8.94 -4.39
CA LEU A 134 -18.29 -8.35 -3.15
C LEU A 134 -16.85 -7.88 -3.34
N LEU A 135 -16.57 -6.67 -2.93
CA LEU A 135 -15.24 -6.08 -2.82
C LEU A 135 -14.98 -5.73 -1.36
N CYS A 136 -13.97 -6.35 -0.78
CA CYS A 136 -13.48 -6.01 0.55
C CYS A 136 -12.23 -5.14 0.40
N ILE A 137 -12.26 -3.96 1.04
CA ILE A 137 -11.16 -3.01 1.03
C ILE A 137 -10.67 -2.89 2.46
N ASP A 138 -9.45 -3.32 2.71
CA ASP A 138 -8.76 -3.10 3.97
C ASP A 138 -7.93 -1.81 3.93
N GLU A 139 -7.64 -1.23 5.10
CA GLU A 139 -6.95 0.06 5.24
C GLU A 139 -7.59 1.16 4.37
N GLY A 140 -8.91 1.11 4.24
CA GLY A 140 -9.67 1.98 3.35
C GLY A 140 -9.53 3.46 3.64
N GLN A 141 -9.11 3.85 4.86
CA GLN A 141 -8.83 5.25 5.19
C GLN A 141 -7.70 5.87 4.35
N ASP A 142 -6.85 5.08 3.72
CA ASP A 142 -5.75 5.58 2.90
C ASP A 142 -6.18 5.94 1.47
N LEU A 143 -7.36 5.52 1.06
CA LEU A 143 -7.92 5.85 -0.25
C LEU A 143 -8.63 7.21 -0.23
N HIS A 144 -8.60 7.90 -1.35
CA HIS A 144 -9.35 9.14 -1.56
C HIS A 144 -10.76 8.89 -2.09
N ALA A 145 -11.65 9.84 -1.94
CA ALA A 145 -13.00 9.80 -2.51
C ALA A 145 -13.00 9.51 -4.03
N VAL A 146 -12.02 10.06 -4.77
CA VAL A 146 -11.88 9.81 -6.21
C VAL A 146 -11.49 8.35 -6.52
N GLU A 147 -10.74 7.69 -5.64
CA GLU A 147 -10.38 6.27 -5.79
C GLU A 147 -11.61 5.40 -5.57
N TYR A 148 -12.40 5.68 -4.54
CA TYR A 148 -13.69 5.02 -4.31
C TYR A 148 -14.65 5.21 -5.47
N ALA A 149 -14.76 6.43 -6.00
CA ALA A 149 -15.59 6.70 -7.17
C ALA A 149 -15.10 5.94 -8.42
N THR A 150 -13.80 5.75 -8.55
CA THR A 150 -13.20 4.98 -9.65
C THR A 150 -13.46 3.48 -9.49
N LEU A 151 -13.26 2.94 -8.29
CA LEU A 151 -13.57 1.53 -8.00
C LEU A 151 -15.05 1.20 -8.22
N ARG A 152 -15.95 2.11 -7.81
CA ARG A 152 -17.40 1.92 -8.07
C ARG A 152 -17.75 1.98 -9.56
N ALA A 153 -17.03 2.76 -10.34
CA ALA A 153 -17.23 2.81 -11.79
C ALA A 153 -16.68 1.54 -12.48
N LEU A 154 -15.60 0.96 -11.97
CA LEU A 154 -15.05 -0.30 -12.47
C LEU A 154 -15.91 -1.50 -12.08
N TYR A 155 -16.51 -1.49 -10.89
CA TYR A 155 -17.28 -2.59 -10.33
C TYR A 155 -18.69 -2.13 -9.90
N PRO A 156 -19.55 -1.73 -10.87
CA PRO A 156 -20.84 -1.09 -10.56
C PRO A 156 -21.82 -2.00 -9.83
N ASN A 157 -21.69 -3.32 -9.99
CA ASN A 157 -22.60 -4.32 -9.42
C ASN A 157 -22.05 -4.93 -8.11
N ALA A 158 -20.86 -4.53 -7.65
CA ALA A 158 -20.27 -5.07 -6.44
C ALA A 158 -20.77 -4.36 -5.18
N THR A 159 -21.00 -5.14 -4.14
CA THR A 159 -21.13 -4.62 -2.77
C THR A 159 -19.74 -4.31 -2.22
N PHE A 160 -19.59 -3.16 -1.57
CA PHE A 160 -18.33 -2.73 -0.99
C PHE A 160 -18.37 -2.88 0.52
N ASN A 161 -17.50 -3.70 1.07
CA ASN A 161 -17.18 -3.75 2.49
C ASN A 161 -15.82 -3.06 2.69
N ILE A 162 -15.83 -1.96 3.44
CA ILE A 162 -14.66 -1.13 3.65
C ILE A 162 -14.30 -1.18 5.13
N PHE A 163 -13.06 -1.58 5.40
CA PHE A 163 -12.49 -1.61 6.74
C PHE A 163 -11.41 -0.54 6.84
N GLY A 164 -11.32 0.14 7.97
CA GLY A 164 -10.30 1.14 8.16
C GLY A 164 -10.50 1.97 9.43
N ASP A 165 -9.47 2.74 9.74
CA ASP A 165 -9.43 3.60 10.92
C ASP A 165 -8.88 4.98 10.54
N THR A 166 -9.72 6.00 10.59
CA THR A 166 -9.31 7.38 10.25
C THR A 166 -8.25 7.96 11.18
N SER A 167 -8.09 7.41 12.39
CA SER A 167 -7.01 7.79 13.31
C SER A 167 -5.64 7.29 12.85
N GLN A 168 -5.60 6.27 11.96
CA GLN A 168 -4.39 5.67 11.42
C GLN A 168 -3.95 6.25 10.06
N VAL A 169 -4.55 7.35 9.63
CA VAL A 169 -4.10 8.07 8.43
C VAL A 169 -2.73 8.68 8.69
N LEU A 170 -1.72 8.25 7.92
CA LEU A 170 -0.33 8.72 8.09
C LEU A 170 -0.01 9.96 7.26
N HIS A 171 -0.72 10.19 6.16
CA HIS A 171 -0.54 11.33 5.27
C HIS A 171 -1.52 12.46 5.61
N THR A 172 -1.02 13.66 5.85
CA THR A 172 -1.83 14.81 6.30
C THR A 172 -2.87 15.30 5.29
N ASN A 173 -2.63 15.07 3.99
CA ASN A 173 -3.48 15.56 2.89
C ASN A 173 -4.21 14.44 2.14
N CYS A 174 -4.19 13.22 2.66
CA CYS A 174 -4.71 12.04 2.02
C CYS A 174 -5.69 11.32 2.92
N GLY A 175 -6.55 10.51 2.31
CA GLY A 175 -7.42 9.59 3.02
C GLY A 175 -8.84 10.07 3.25
N VAL A 176 -9.60 9.17 3.81
CA VAL A 176 -11.01 9.39 4.17
C VAL A 176 -11.11 10.32 5.37
N LYS A 177 -11.92 11.37 5.23
CA LYS A 177 -12.27 12.28 6.33
C LYS A 177 -13.58 11.88 6.98
N LYS A 178 -14.55 11.52 6.15
CA LYS A 178 -15.89 11.06 6.58
C LYS A 178 -16.30 9.86 5.74
N TRP A 179 -16.48 8.73 6.38
CA TRP A 179 -16.78 7.47 5.71
C TRP A 179 -18.01 7.54 4.78
N SER A 180 -19.13 8.10 5.26
CA SER A 180 -20.36 8.17 4.48
C SER A 180 -20.26 9.07 3.24
N GLU A 181 -19.49 10.16 3.33
CA GLU A 181 -19.37 11.14 2.25
C GLU A 181 -18.29 10.71 1.24
N ASP A 182 -17.11 10.34 1.73
CA ASP A 182 -15.95 10.08 0.88
C ASP A 182 -16.05 8.72 0.17
N THR A 183 -16.68 7.73 0.82
CA THR A 183 -16.76 6.36 0.28
C THR A 183 -18.10 6.01 -0.33
N LEU A 184 -19.11 6.86 -0.15
CA LEU A 184 -20.52 6.63 -0.59
C LEU A 184 -21.12 5.34 -0.01
N VAL A 185 -20.72 4.95 1.18
CA VAL A 185 -21.32 3.82 1.90
C VAL A 185 -22.63 4.22 2.57
N LYS A 186 -23.58 3.27 2.60
CA LYS A 186 -24.92 3.51 3.20
C LYS A 186 -24.95 3.33 4.71
N LYS A 187 -24.06 2.48 5.23
CA LYS A 187 -24.01 2.15 6.66
C LYS A 187 -22.56 2.16 7.13
N VAL A 188 -22.33 2.73 8.30
CA VAL A 188 -21.02 2.75 8.98
C VAL A 188 -21.22 2.10 10.34
N TYR A 189 -20.35 1.17 10.67
CA TYR A 189 -20.29 0.52 11.97
C TYR A 189 -19.00 0.91 12.65
N ALA A 190 -19.05 1.42 13.85
CA ALA A 190 -17.88 1.75 14.65
C ALA A 190 -17.51 0.57 15.55
N LEU A 191 -16.24 0.15 15.47
CA LEU A 191 -15.61 -0.83 16.35
C LEU A 191 -14.52 -0.10 17.14
N ASN A 192 -14.85 0.38 18.33
CA ASN A 192 -13.95 1.24 19.11
C ASN A 192 -13.03 0.45 20.03
N LYS A 193 -13.32 -0.85 20.26
CA LYS A 193 -12.58 -1.68 21.21
C LYS A 193 -11.28 -2.18 20.62
N ASN A 194 -10.18 -1.83 21.26
CA ASN A 194 -8.87 -2.36 20.92
C ASN A 194 -8.64 -3.68 21.68
N TYR A 195 -8.47 -4.76 20.93
CA TYR A 195 -8.20 -6.11 21.44
C TYR A 195 -6.74 -6.52 21.23
N ARG A 196 -5.98 -5.69 20.53
CA ARG A 196 -4.63 -6.01 20.06
C ARG A 196 -3.56 -5.62 21.06
N ASN A 197 -3.62 -4.39 21.55
CA ASN A 197 -2.62 -3.84 22.45
C ASN A 197 -3.03 -4.04 23.91
N THR A 198 -2.05 -4.06 24.81
CA THR A 198 -2.32 -4.02 26.25
C THR A 198 -3.09 -2.76 26.63
N ALA A 199 -3.88 -2.84 27.72
CA ALA A 199 -4.65 -1.70 28.21
C ALA A 199 -3.72 -0.53 28.60
N ALA A 200 -2.52 -0.81 29.10
CA ALA A 200 -1.52 0.21 29.43
C ALA A 200 -1.06 1.01 28.20
N ILE A 201 -0.79 0.35 27.07
CA ILE A 201 -0.39 1.02 25.81
C ILE A 201 -1.54 1.88 25.29
N VAL A 202 -2.77 1.35 25.26
CA VAL A 202 -3.94 2.11 24.79
C VAL A 202 -4.21 3.31 25.71
N SER A 203 -4.17 3.12 27.02
CA SER A 203 -4.33 4.21 28.01
C SER A 203 -3.27 5.29 27.83
N PHE A 204 -2.02 4.90 27.58
CA PHE A 204 -0.93 5.83 27.27
C PHE A 204 -1.25 6.66 26.02
N CYS A 205 -1.65 6.02 24.91
CA CYS A 205 -2.01 6.73 23.70
C CYS A 205 -3.20 7.68 23.88
N ASN A 206 -4.20 7.26 24.65
CA ASN A 206 -5.36 8.10 24.97
C ASN A 206 -4.94 9.34 25.78
N LYS A 207 -4.16 9.14 26.85
CA LYS A 207 -3.72 10.23 27.74
C LYS A 207 -2.73 11.17 27.06
N LYS A 208 -1.72 10.62 26.37
CA LYS A 208 -0.62 11.42 25.82
C LYS A 208 -0.97 12.10 24.50
N PHE A 209 -1.75 11.42 23.66
CA PHE A 209 -2.08 11.90 22.31
C PHE A 209 -3.56 12.20 22.12
N GLY A 210 -4.40 12.06 23.14
CA GLY A 210 -5.84 12.28 23.03
C GLY A 210 -6.49 11.37 21.98
N ALA A 211 -6.05 10.12 21.92
CA ALA A 211 -6.77 9.07 21.21
C ALA A 211 -8.07 8.74 21.96
N SER A 212 -9.01 8.07 21.31
CA SER A 212 -10.31 7.71 21.91
C SER A 212 -10.59 6.23 21.64
N MET A 213 -9.66 5.38 22.08
CA MET A 213 -9.76 3.94 21.92
C MET A 213 -10.27 3.31 23.22
N ASP A 214 -11.29 2.47 23.13
CA ASP A 214 -11.68 1.61 24.25
C ASP A 214 -10.71 0.42 24.35
N TYR A 215 -10.49 -0.08 25.56
CA TYR A 215 -9.61 -1.22 25.82
C TYR A 215 -10.23 -2.21 26.79
N LEU A 216 -9.66 -3.40 26.83
CA LEU A 216 -10.03 -4.45 27.78
C LEU A 216 -8.96 -4.55 28.87
N GLY A 217 -9.42 -4.84 30.09
CA GLY A 217 -8.53 -5.03 31.24
C GLY A 217 -8.23 -3.73 32.00
N ASP A 218 -7.40 -3.85 32.99
CA ASP A 218 -6.94 -2.75 33.84
C ASP A 218 -5.53 -2.34 33.41
N PRO A 219 -5.31 -1.08 32.97
CA PRO A 219 -3.99 -0.60 32.58
C PRO A 219 -2.93 -0.73 33.66
N SER A 220 -3.33 -0.80 34.93
CA SER A 220 -2.40 -0.97 36.06
C SER A 220 -1.88 -2.40 36.21
N SER A 221 -2.54 -3.37 35.59
CA SER A 221 -2.12 -4.79 35.62
C SER A 221 -1.10 -5.12 34.51
N ASP A 222 -0.95 -4.24 33.52
CA ASP A 222 -0.02 -4.43 32.40
C ASP A 222 1.31 -3.71 32.66
N VAL A 223 2.32 -4.07 31.86
CA VAL A 223 3.60 -3.34 31.85
C VAL A 223 3.39 -1.93 31.31
N ALA A 224 3.66 -0.93 32.13
CA ALA A 224 3.53 0.46 31.73
C ALA A 224 4.52 0.81 30.61
N PRO A 225 4.11 1.63 29.61
CA PRO A 225 5.02 2.14 28.61
C PRO A 225 6.22 2.87 29.21
N ASN A 226 7.41 2.53 28.78
CA ASN A 226 8.65 3.16 29.26
C ASN A 226 8.91 4.44 28.46
N ILE A 227 8.97 5.59 29.17
CA ILE A 227 9.33 6.88 28.58
C ILE A 227 10.83 7.06 28.67
N VAL A 228 11.49 6.92 27.53
CA VAL A 228 12.93 7.11 27.35
C VAL A 228 13.19 8.60 27.10
N LYS A 229 13.98 9.25 27.96
CA LYS A 229 14.19 10.71 27.93
C LYS A 229 15.63 11.11 27.62
N THR A 230 16.55 10.23 27.91
CA THR A 230 17.98 10.51 27.77
C THR A 230 18.62 9.58 26.75
N LYS A 231 19.77 10.04 26.20
CA LYS A 231 20.58 9.23 25.31
C LYS A 231 21.03 7.93 26.01
N SER A 232 21.43 8.00 27.26
CA SER A 232 21.88 6.83 28.03
C SER A 232 20.78 5.77 28.18
N GLU A 233 19.56 6.20 28.46
CA GLU A 233 18.39 5.29 28.53
C GLU A 233 18.09 4.68 27.14
N LEU A 234 18.25 5.47 26.06
CA LEU A 234 18.08 4.99 24.69
C LEU A 234 19.12 3.91 24.35
N GLU A 235 20.39 4.14 24.68
CA GLU A 235 21.48 3.18 24.52
C GLU A 235 21.22 1.89 25.31
N GLU A 236 20.72 2.00 26.53
CA GLU A 236 20.37 0.85 27.38
C GLU A 236 19.26 0.00 26.73
N VAL A 237 18.21 0.64 26.23
CA VAL A 237 17.11 -0.06 25.55
C VAL A 237 17.60 -0.77 24.29
N VAL A 238 18.40 -0.10 23.46
CA VAL A 238 18.86 -0.68 22.19
C VAL A 238 19.87 -1.82 22.39
N ASN A 239 20.74 -1.70 23.41
CA ASN A 239 21.79 -2.69 23.63
C ASN A 239 21.32 -3.92 24.43
N ASN A 240 20.36 -3.74 25.35
CA ASN A 240 20.00 -4.77 26.32
C ASN A 240 18.63 -5.42 26.05
N ILE A 241 17.82 -4.82 25.18
CA ILE A 241 16.46 -5.31 24.92
C ILE A 241 16.30 -5.61 23.44
N ALA A 242 15.84 -6.81 23.12
CA ALA A 242 15.47 -7.15 21.76
C ALA A 242 14.19 -6.38 21.35
N VAL A 243 14.35 -5.19 20.77
CA VAL A 243 13.26 -4.32 20.35
C VAL A 243 13.25 -4.13 18.84
N THR A 244 12.08 -3.92 18.26
CA THR A 244 11.94 -3.37 16.91
C THR A 244 11.86 -1.84 17.01
N ILE A 245 12.65 -1.15 16.20
CA ILE A 245 12.70 0.31 16.21
C ILE A 245 11.76 0.86 15.14
N ILE A 246 11.03 1.93 15.48
CA ILE A 246 10.14 2.62 14.53
C ILE A 246 10.53 4.07 14.47
N VAL A 247 10.89 4.54 13.27
CA VAL A 247 11.26 5.93 12.98
C VAL A 247 10.31 6.55 11.96
N LYS A 248 10.28 7.87 11.83
CA LYS A 248 9.42 8.55 10.87
C LYS A 248 9.81 8.24 9.42
N ASN A 249 11.08 8.37 9.09
CA ASN A 249 11.63 8.24 7.74
C ASN A 249 13.16 8.03 7.79
N GLN A 250 13.79 7.89 6.64
CA GLN A 250 15.24 7.69 6.52
C GLN A 250 16.06 8.80 7.19
N LYS A 251 15.64 10.08 7.10
CA LYS A 251 16.33 11.18 7.79
C LYS A 251 16.34 10.97 9.31
N MET A 252 15.21 10.56 9.87
CA MET A 252 15.12 10.30 11.31
C MET A 252 15.85 9.02 11.72
N PHE A 253 16.00 8.07 10.82
CA PHE A 253 16.88 6.91 11.04
C PHE A 253 18.35 7.33 11.13
N ALA A 254 18.84 8.16 10.21
CA ALA A 254 20.19 8.69 10.28
C ALA A 254 20.44 9.48 11.58
N ASN A 255 19.50 10.36 11.98
CA ASN A 255 19.58 11.09 13.24
C ASN A 255 19.59 10.16 14.47
N PHE A 256 18.82 9.08 14.45
CA PHE A 256 18.79 8.07 15.49
C PHE A 256 20.14 7.36 15.62
N CYS A 257 20.75 6.98 14.50
CA CYS A 257 22.08 6.36 14.49
C CYS A 257 23.17 7.32 15.00
N GLU A 258 23.13 8.59 14.57
CA GLU A 258 24.05 9.64 15.02
C GLU A 258 23.90 9.87 16.54
N GLU A 259 22.68 9.93 17.06
CA GLU A 259 22.42 10.10 18.49
C GLU A 259 22.98 8.94 19.34
N LEU A 260 22.90 7.71 18.84
CA LEU A 260 23.50 6.54 19.48
C LEU A 260 25.02 6.44 19.27
N GLY A 261 25.59 7.13 18.28
CA GLY A 261 26.98 6.97 17.88
C GLY A 261 27.25 5.62 17.20
N LEU A 262 26.23 5.01 16.60
CA LEU A 262 26.30 3.73 15.90
C LEU A 262 26.19 3.94 14.38
N PRO A 263 26.92 3.16 13.57
CA PRO A 263 26.77 3.23 12.12
C PRO A 263 25.41 2.67 11.66
N GLU A 264 24.86 3.21 10.58
CA GLU A 264 23.59 2.71 9.99
C GLU A 264 23.63 1.21 9.67
N THR A 265 24.82 0.69 9.35
CA THR A 265 25.06 -0.73 9.06
C THR A 265 24.85 -1.66 10.26
N ALA A 266 24.77 -1.13 11.48
CA ALA A 266 24.45 -1.90 12.69
C ALA A 266 22.97 -2.37 12.70
N PHE A 267 22.14 -1.74 11.88
CA PHE A 267 20.71 -1.99 11.82
C PHE A 267 20.30 -2.56 10.46
N GLU A 268 19.19 -3.27 10.42
CA GLU A 268 18.46 -3.58 9.20
C GLU A 268 17.37 -2.52 9.03
N PHE A 269 17.61 -1.55 8.12
CA PHE A 269 16.66 -0.48 7.85
C PHE A 269 15.64 -0.91 6.81
N LEU A 270 14.36 -0.82 7.16
CA LEU A 270 13.23 -1.30 6.38
C LEU A 270 12.27 -0.13 6.09
N ASP A 271 12.25 0.30 4.84
CA ASP A 271 11.25 1.21 4.31
C ASP A 271 10.18 0.44 3.51
N THR A 272 9.23 1.13 2.89
CA THR A 272 8.15 0.51 2.10
C THR A 272 8.62 -0.26 0.87
N ASN A 273 9.87 -0.11 0.45
CA ASN A 273 10.46 -0.76 -0.72
C ASN A 273 11.51 -1.82 -0.34
N ALA A 274 11.87 -1.89 0.93
CA ALA A 274 12.85 -2.85 1.41
C ALA A 274 12.27 -4.27 1.45
N ILE A 275 13.11 -5.23 1.08
CA ILE A 275 12.81 -6.65 1.28
C ILE A 275 13.44 -7.03 2.61
N GLU A 276 12.64 -7.57 3.53
CA GLU A 276 13.12 -8.05 4.81
C GLU A 276 14.07 -9.23 4.60
N GLU A 277 15.30 -9.09 5.08
CA GLU A 277 16.29 -10.14 5.08
C GLU A 277 16.31 -10.84 6.45
N SER A 278 16.59 -12.13 6.45
CA SER A 278 16.76 -12.87 7.70
C SER A 278 18.14 -12.59 8.30
N THR A 279 18.29 -11.41 8.89
CA THR A 279 19.54 -10.99 9.55
C THR A 279 19.40 -11.05 11.06
N SER A 280 20.54 -11.15 11.76
CA SER A 280 20.60 -11.02 13.23
C SER A 280 20.61 -9.57 13.71
N LYS A 281 20.51 -8.59 12.79
CA LYS A 281 20.56 -7.16 13.10
C LYS A 281 19.24 -6.70 13.73
N ILE A 282 19.34 -5.61 14.51
CA ILE A 282 18.16 -4.94 15.06
C ILE A 282 17.40 -4.29 13.89
N LYS A 283 16.13 -4.61 13.77
CA LYS A 283 15.26 -4.10 12.71
C LYS A 283 14.76 -2.70 13.04
N CYS A 284 14.90 -1.80 12.07
CA CYS A 284 14.42 -0.43 12.15
C CYS A 284 13.47 -0.14 10.98
N TYR A 285 12.19 0.05 11.26
CA TYR A 285 11.15 0.33 10.28
C TYR A 285 10.84 1.81 10.20
N THR A 286 10.58 2.29 9.00
CA THR A 286 9.83 3.55 8.88
C THR A 286 8.40 3.35 9.34
N ILE A 287 7.73 4.43 9.81
CA ILE A 287 6.31 4.37 10.22
C ILE A 287 5.40 3.83 9.12
N PHE A 288 5.74 4.09 7.86
CA PHE A 288 4.98 3.60 6.71
C PHE A 288 5.19 2.10 6.49
N ALA A 289 6.40 1.60 6.66
CA ALA A 289 6.70 0.18 6.56
C ALA A 289 6.18 -0.62 7.77
N ALA A 290 6.15 0.00 8.96
CA ALA A 290 5.61 -0.60 10.17
C ALA A 290 4.07 -0.69 10.18
N LYS A 291 3.39 0.08 9.30
CA LYS A 291 1.93 0.05 9.22
C LYS A 291 1.44 -1.36 8.85
N GLY A 292 0.47 -1.87 9.60
CA GLY A 292 -0.05 -3.24 9.43
C GLY A 292 0.78 -4.34 10.09
N LEU A 293 2.02 -4.04 10.55
CA LEU A 293 2.86 -4.98 11.29
C LEU A 293 2.60 -4.87 12.80
N GLU A 294 3.00 -5.89 13.54
CA GLU A 294 2.88 -6.00 14.99
C GLU A 294 4.19 -6.53 15.56
N PHE A 295 4.62 -5.96 16.69
CA PHE A 295 5.87 -6.31 17.35
C PHE A 295 5.62 -6.55 18.83
N SER A 296 6.16 -7.62 19.40
CA SER A 296 6.06 -7.87 20.85
C SER A 296 6.61 -6.67 21.65
N LYS A 297 7.79 -6.16 21.24
CA LYS A 297 8.44 -4.99 21.85
C LYS A 297 8.81 -3.97 20.77
N ALA A 298 8.40 -2.72 20.96
CA ALA A 298 8.72 -1.65 20.02
C ALA A 298 9.33 -0.44 20.74
N LEU A 299 10.40 0.12 20.15
CA LEU A 299 10.96 1.41 20.48
C LEU A 299 10.52 2.44 19.44
N VAL A 300 9.75 3.42 19.85
CA VAL A 300 9.29 4.50 18.98
C VAL A 300 10.20 5.72 19.16
N TYR A 301 10.99 6.03 18.12
CA TYR A 301 11.76 7.28 18.04
C TYR A 301 10.85 8.36 17.45
N SER A 302 10.20 9.14 18.31
CA SER A 302 9.03 9.95 17.96
C SER A 302 9.33 11.31 17.35
N LYS A 303 10.61 11.67 17.18
CA LYS A 303 11.02 12.97 16.63
C LYS A 303 10.39 13.26 15.27
N GLU A 304 9.90 14.45 15.09
CA GLU A 304 9.18 14.94 13.91
C GLU A 304 7.90 14.17 13.53
N MET A 305 7.45 13.19 14.30
CA MET A 305 6.19 12.48 14.03
C MET A 305 4.98 13.36 14.36
N THR A 306 3.96 13.30 13.49
CA THR A 306 2.65 13.88 13.78
C THR A 306 1.92 13.10 14.87
N LYS A 307 0.86 13.67 15.43
CA LYS A 307 0.02 13.00 16.45
C LYS A 307 -0.44 11.62 15.99
N ASN A 308 -1.01 11.51 14.78
CA ASN A 308 -1.48 10.24 14.24
C ASN A 308 -0.33 9.24 14.02
N GLN A 309 0.82 9.72 13.52
CA GLN A 309 1.99 8.86 13.35
C GLN A 309 2.47 8.29 14.70
N LYS A 310 2.46 9.09 15.77
CA LYS A 310 2.80 8.64 17.12
C LYS A 310 1.82 7.57 17.63
N ILE A 311 0.52 7.76 17.43
CA ILE A 311 -0.50 6.76 17.80
C ILE A 311 -0.26 5.46 17.04
N VAL A 312 -0.11 5.54 15.70
CA VAL A 312 0.14 4.36 14.88
C VAL A 312 1.42 3.65 15.30
N ALA A 313 2.51 4.38 15.51
CA ALA A 313 3.78 3.78 15.93
C ALA A 313 3.67 3.07 17.29
N CYS A 314 3.06 3.71 18.29
CA CYS A 314 2.89 3.14 19.61
C CYS A 314 1.98 1.90 19.61
N THR A 315 0.93 1.88 18.78
CA THR A 315 0.02 0.74 18.66
C THR A 315 0.59 -0.42 17.83
N ARG A 316 1.82 -0.32 17.36
CA ARG A 316 2.56 -1.48 16.79
C ARG A 316 3.15 -2.37 17.87
N ALA A 317 3.37 -1.85 19.09
CA ALA A 317 3.80 -2.65 20.23
C ALA A 317 2.62 -3.45 20.79
N MET A 318 2.80 -4.77 20.94
CA MET A 318 1.78 -5.65 21.51
C MET A 318 1.87 -5.73 23.02
N GLU A 319 3.09 -5.82 23.56
CA GLU A 319 3.35 -6.08 24.99
C GLU A 319 4.12 -4.93 25.65
N ASN A 320 5.26 -4.55 25.08
CA ASN A 320 6.14 -3.55 25.67
C ASN A 320 6.40 -2.39 24.71
N LEU A 321 6.11 -1.20 25.17
CA LEU A 321 6.35 0.04 24.44
C LEU A 321 7.46 0.85 25.12
N TYR A 322 8.50 1.19 24.35
CA TYR A 322 9.53 2.17 24.69
C TYR A 322 9.30 3.41 23.82
N TYR A 323 9.14 4.55 24.43
CA TYR A 323 8.79 5.78 23.73
C TYR A 323 9.85 6.85 23.99
N TYR A 324 10.61 7.21 22.96
CA TYR A 324 11.64 8.25 22.99
C TYR A 324 11.13 9.54 22.35
N GLU A 325 11.31 10.68 23.07
CA GLU A 325 10.85 12.02 22.62
C GLU A 325 11.92 12.81 21.88
#